data_2f8d1eb69ab654f956e0704f118e4f66
#
_entry.id   2f8d1eb69ab654f956e0704f118e4f66
#
_cell.length_a   1.000
_cell.length_b   1.000
_cell.length_c   1.000
_cell.angle_alpha   90.00
_cell.angle_beta   90.00
_cell.angle_gamma   90.00
#
_symmetry.space_group_name_H-M   'P 1'
#
loop_
_entity.id
_entity.type
_entity.pdbx_description
1 polymer ?
#
loop_
_entity_poly.entity_id
_entity_poly.type
_entity_poly.pdbx_seq_one_letter_code
_entity_poly.pdbx_strand_id
1 'polypeptide(L)'
;MTRVKICGITETIHALAAVEAGADLIGLVFAPSKRLVDVELAKEIVTSVKGQKELNKRAEQEIIAVGVFVNTPAAEVNRVAEYCNLDRVQLSGDEPWDYLRAIERPTIKAVRVRRHQRSEDVLAELAPGEQRQGSDLIYLLDCHIAGSYGGSGQAFDWKVAQDAAERFPVIIAGGLCTENVGEVIRIAGPWGVDVSSGIESEGIKDISKIKAFIAAVRHTDQELRKQSYEKNPVTG
;
A
#
# COMPACT_ATOMS: atom_id res chain seq x y z
N MET A 1 -7.12 -10.94 6.43
CA MET A 1 -6.22 -11.15 5.28
C MET A 1 -5.56 -9.84 4.93
N THR A 2 -4.24 -9.80 4.88
CA THR A 2 -3.46 -8.58 4.60
C THR A 2 -3.67 -8.12 3.16
N ARG A 3 -3.98 -6.85 2.93
CA ARG A 3 -4.12 -6.25 1.60
C ARG A 3 -2.75 -6.05 0.97
N VAL A 4 -2.65 -6.26 -0.34
CA VAL A 4 -1.39 -6.08 -1.09
C VAL A 4 -1.54 -4.95 -2.09
N LYS A 5 -0.71 -3.93 -1.95
CA LYS A 5 -0.59 -2.84 -2.92
C LYS A 5 0.71 -2.97 -3.71
N ILE A 6 0.59 -2.95 -5.04
CA ILE A 6 1.72 -2.92 -5.98
C ILE A 6 1.85 -1.50 -6.50
N CYS A 7 2.88 -0.77 -6.04
CA CYS A 7 3.02 0.67 -6.29
C CYS A 7 4.04 1.00 -7.37
N GLY A 8 3.76 2.05 -8.14
CA GLY A 8 4.65 2.54 -9.20
C GLY A 8 4.61 1.67 -10.45
N ILE A 9 3.42 1.27 -10.84
CA ILE A 9 3.14 0.61 -12.13
C ILE A 9 3.28 1.65 -13.25
N THR A 10 4.03 1.28 -14.29
CA THR A 10 4.26 2.12 -15.49
C THR A 10 3.88 1.42 -16.80
N GLU A 11 3.45 0.17 -16.74
CA GLU A 11 3.08 -0.62 -17.92
C GLU A 11 1.85 -1.48 -17.62
N THR A 12 0.94 -1.59 -18.61
CA THR A 12 -0.29 -2.38 -18.50
C THR A 12 -0.03 -3.85 -18.18
N ILE A 13 1.03 -4.43 -18.74
CA ILE A 13 1.38 -5.84 -18.49
C ILE A 13 1.70 -6.13 -17.02
N HIS A 14 2.36 -5.19 -16.33
CA HIS A 14 2.69 -5.34 -14.90
C HIS A 14 1.45 -5.19 -14.02
N ALA A 15 0.52 -4.30 -14.41
CA ALA A 15 -0.76 -4.15 -13.73
C ALA A 15 -1.60 -5.43 -13.83
N LEU A 16 -1.71 -5.99 -15.04
CA LEU A 16 -2.45 -7.24 -15.27
C LEU A 16 -1.82 -8.42 -14.51
N ALA A 17 -0.50 -8.53 -14.52
CA ALA A 17 0.21 -9.56 -13.76
C ALA A 17 -0.01 -9.43 -12.23
N ALA A 18 -0.08 -8.20 -11.70
CA ALA A 18 -0.40 -7.95 -10.30
C ALA A 18 -1.83 -8.38 -9.95
N VAL A 19 -2.81 -8.05 -10.79
CA VAL A 19 -4.21 -8.48 -10.63
C VAL A 19 -4.34 -10.00 -10.69
N GLU A 20 -3.73 -10.65 -11.70
CA GLU A 20 -3.73 -12.10 -11.85
C GLU A 20 -3.12 -12.81 -10.62
N ALA A 21 -2.05 -12.24 -10.06
CA ALA A 21 -1.40 -12.77 -8.88
C ALA A 21 -2.22 -12.55 -7.58
N GLY A 22 -3.23 -11.69 -7.60
CA GLY A 22 -4.13 -11.41 -6.47
C GLY A 22 -3.70 -10.21 -5.63
N ALA A 23 -3.17 -9.15 -6.27
CA ALA A 23 -3.06 -7.83 -5.66
C ALA A 23 -4.44 -7.26 -5.36
N ASP A 24 -4.54 -6.48 -4.28
CA ASP A 24 -5.78 -5.80 -3.88
C ASP A 24 -5.79 -4.34 -4.40
N LEU A 25 -4.62 -3.71 -4.50
CA LEU A 25 -4.46 -2.34 -4.98
C LEU A 25 -3.29 -2.24 -5.96
N ILE A 26 -3.42 -1.33 -6.94
CA ILE A 26 -2.30 -0.87 -7.77
C ILE A 26 -2.09 0.63 -7.58
N GLY A 27 -0.83 1.10 -7.60
CA GLY A 27 -0.47 2.50 -7.47
C GLY A 27 0.15 3.07 -8.74
N LEU A 28 -0.41 4.18 -9.24
CA LEU A 28 0.03 4.96 -10.38
C LEU A 28 0.58 6.29 -9.88
N VAL A 29 1.82 6.64 -10.22
CA VAL A 29 2.51 7.80 -9.65
C VAL A 29 2.41 9.00 -10.58
N PHE A 30 1.79 10.09 -10.10
CA PHE A 30 1.65 11.37 -10.80
C PHE A 30 2.62 12.46 -10.29
N ALA A 31 3.65 12.06 -9.56
CA ALA A 31 4.68 12.96 -9.06
C ALA A 31 6.02 12.72 -9.78
N PRO A 32 6.90 13.72 -9.87
CA PRO A 32 8.23 13.60 -10.47
C PRO A 32 9.02 12.44 -9.86
N SER A 33 9.22 11.39 -10.61
CA SER A 33 9.97 10.19 -10.22
C SER A 33 10.26 9.33 -11.45
N LYS A 34 11.11 8.31 -11.29
CA LYS A 34 11.34 7.30 -12.35
C LYS A 34 10.10 6.44 -12.66
N ARG A 35 9.04 6.57 -11.85
CA ARG A 35 7.77 5.83 -11.98
C ARG A 35 6.60 6.75 -12.36
N LEU A 36 6.90 7.97 -12.80
CA LEU A 36 5.88 8.89 -13.28
C LEU A 36 5.14 8.28 -14.47
N VAL A 37 3.81 8.34 -14.44
CA VAL A 37 2.95 8.02 -15.58
C VAL A 37 2.19 9.29 -16.01
N ASP A 38 1.94 9.42 -17.29
CA ASP A 38 1.01 10.43 -17.77
C ASP A 38 -0.46 9.98 -17.58
N VAL A 39 -1.39 10.90 -17.73
CA VAL A 39 -2.81 10.65 -17.45
C VAL A 39 -3.45 9.69 -18.47
N GLU A 40 -2.97 9.69 -19.72
CA GLU A 40 -3.49 8.82 -20.77
C GLU A 40 -3.11 7.37 -20.51
N LEU A 41 -1.83 7.12 -20.24
CA LEU A 41 -1.33 5.79 -19.87
C LEU A 41 -1.99 5.28 -18.58
N ALA A 42 -2.14 6.15 -17.57
CA ALA A 42 -2.83 5.79 -16.34
C ALA A 42 -4.27 5.36 -16.58
N LYS A 43 -5.02 6.09 -17.42
CA LYS A 43 -6.39 5.75 -17.82
C LYS A 43 -6.46 4.42 -18.56
N GLU A 44 -5.51 4.17 -19.48
CA GLU A 44 -5.39 2.88 -20.19
C GLU A 44 -5.18 1.72 -19.21
N ILE A 45 -4.22 1.86 -18.29
CA ILE A 45 -3.93 0.84 -17.28
C ILE A 45 -5.17 0.56 -16.44
N VAL A 46 -5.82 1.60 -15.90
CA VAL A 46 -7.01 1.44 -15.04
C VAL A 46 -8.16 0.78 -15.80
N THR A 47 -8.39 1.20 -17.05
CA THR A 47 -9.42 0.59 -17.91
C THR A 47 -9.15 -0.89 -18.15
N SER A 48 -7.88 -1.23 -18.44
CA SER A 48 -7.45 -2.60 -18.69
C SER A 48 -7.65 -3.51 -17.47
N VAL A 49 -7.29 -3.06 -16.27
CA VAL A 49 -7.45 -3.89 -15.06
C VAL A 49 -8.89 -4.01 -14.60
N LYS A 50 -9.70 -2.95 -14.73
CA LYS A 50 -11.13 -2.97 -14.39
C LYS A 50 -11.97 -3.75 -15.40
N GLY A 51 -11.55 -3.81 -16.66
CA GLY A 51 -12.20 -4.59 -17.71
C GLY A 51 -12.05 -6.11 -17.55
N GLN A 52 -11.12 -6.55 -16.72
CA GLN A 52 -10.76 -7.98 -16.57
C GLN A 52 -11.52 -8.69 -15.42
N LYS A 53 -12.79 -8.38 -15.23
CA LYS A 53 -13.60 -9.01 -14.16
C LYS A 53 -13.62 -10.54 -14.22
N GLU A 54 -13.45 -11.15 -15.41
CA GLU A 54 -13.47 -12.60 -15.62
C GLU A 54 -12.14 -13.29 -15.31
N LEU A 55 -11.00 -12.58 -15.34
CA LEU A 55 -9.68 -13.16 -15.04
C LEU A 55 -9.36 -13.18 -13.55
N ASN A 56 -10.06 -12.41 -12.76
CA ASN A 56 -9.87 -12.39 -11.32
C ASN A 56 -10.54 -13.64 -10.71
N LYS A 57 -9.81 -14.76 -10.60
CA LYS A 57 -10.27 -16.03 -10.00
C LYS A 57 -10.74 -15.88 -8.54
N ARG A 58 -10.58 -14.71 -7.94
CA ARG A 58 -11.13 -14.27 -6.66
C ARG A 58 -12.30 -13.33 -6.83
N ALA A 59 -13.18 -13.60 -7.77
CA ALA A 59 -14.27 -12.80 -8.35
C ALA A 59 -15.19 -11.98 -7.41
N GLU A 60 -14.85 -11.81 -6.14
CA GLU A 60 -15.64 -11.00 -5.20
C GLU A 60 -15.04 -9.62 -4.90
N GLN A 61 -13.79 -9.32 -5.30
CA GLN A 61 -13.15 -8.03 -5.02
C GLN A 61 -12.57 -7.40 -6.29
N GLU A 62 -13.09 -6.23 -6.65
CA GLU A 62 -12.50 -5.39 -7.69
C GLU A 62 -11.14 -4.85 -7.23
N ILE A 63 -10.18 -4.77 -8.18
CA ILE A 63 -8.89 -4.11 -7.94
C ILE A 63 -9.11 -2.63 -7.66
N ILE A 64 -8.44 -2.10 -6.65
CA ILE A 64 -8.48 -0.67 -6.30
C ILE A 64 -7.34 0.05 -7.02
N ALA A 65 -7.68 0.98 -7.90
CA ALA A 65 -6.72 1.85 -8.58
C ALA A 65 -6.44 3.09 -7.73
N VAL A 66 -5.16 3.31 -7.39
CA VAL A 66 -4.71 4.39 -6.51
C VAL A 66 -3.81 5.36 -7.27
N GLY A 67 -4.16 6.63 -7.32
CA GLY A 67 -3.27 7.68 -7.82
C GLY A 67 -2.39 8.22 -6.69
N VAL A 68 -1.09 8.25 -6.89
CA VAL A 68 -0.11 8.75 -5.92
C VAL A 68 0.34 10.15 -6.30
N PHE A 69 0.10 11.12 -5.42
CA PHE A 69 0.39 12.54 -5.60
C PHE A 69 1.32 13.06 -4.51
N VAL A 70 2.06 14.12 -4.83
CA VAL A 70 2.99 14.80 -3.91
C VAL A 70 2.82 16.30 -4.07
N ASN A 71 2.29 16.98 -3.07
CA ASN A 71 2.11 18.44 -3.02
C ASN A 71 1.41 19.02 -4.27
N THR A 72 0.52 18.25 -4.89
CA THR A 72 -0.26 18.64 -6.07
C THR A 72 -1.50 19.44 -5.63
N PRO A 73 -1.93 20.52 -6.33
CA PRO A 73 -3.17 21.21 -5.99
C PRO A 73 -4.40 20.28 -5.99
N ALA A 74 -5.30 20.42 -5.01
CA ALA A 74 -6.44 19.51 -4.84
C ALA A 74 -7.36 19.43 -6.08
N ALA A 75 -7.58 20.56 -6.75
CA ALA A 75 -8.36 20.59 -8.00
C ALA A 75 -7.74 19.71 -9.10
N GLU A 76 -6.41 19.69 -9.19
CA GLU A 76 -5.71 18.85 -10.15
C GLU A 76 -5.76 17.37 -9.73
N VAL A 77 -5.61 17.07 -8.44
CA VAL A 77 -5.78 15.70 -7.92
C VAL A 77 -7.16 15.16 -8.25
N ASN A 78 -8.21 15.92 -7.99
CA ASN A 78 -9.60 15.50 -8.27
C ASN A 78 -9.83 15.32 -9.78
N ARG A 79 -9.33 16.25 -10.61
CA ARG A 79 -9.42 16.17 -12.07
C ARG A 79 -8.77 14.89 -12.61
N VAL A 80 -7.57 14.58 -12.16
CA VAL A 80 -6.85 13.36 -12.60
C VAL A 80 -7.55 12.11 -12.08
N ALA A 81 -8.02 12.13 -10.83
CA ALA A 81 -8.71 11.00 -10.22
C ALA A 81 -10.02 10.68 -10.95
N GLU A 82 -10.78 11.69 -11.36
CA GLU A 82 -11.99 11.53 -12.16
C GLU A 82 -11.67 11.03 -13.57
N TYR A 83 -10.73 11.69 -14.26
CA TYR A 83 -10.38 11.36 -15.65
C TYR A 83 -9.85 9.93 -15.80
N CYS A 84 -9.00 9.48 -14.87
CA CYS A 84 -8.43 8.13 -14.87
C CYS A 84 -9.32 7.09 -14.19
N ASN A 85 -10.51 7.48 -13.68
CA ASN A 85 -11.39 6.60 -12.91
C ASN A 85 -10.67 5.90 -11.74
N LEU A 86 -9.90 6.69 -10.97
CA LEU A 86 -9.21 6.18 -9.77
C LEU A 86 -10.22 5.97 -8.64
N ASP A 87 -10.00 4.92 -7.85
CA ASP A 87 -10.85 4.60 -6.70
C ASP A 87 -10.39 5.32 -5.43
N ARG A 88 -9.08 5.56 -5.31
CA ARG A 88 -8.46 6.23 -4.17
C ARG A 88 -7.35 7.18 -4.60
N VAL A 89 -7.05 8.12 -3.74
CA VAL A 89 -5.93 9.06 -3.87
C VAL A 89 -4.96 8.81 -2.72
N GLN A 90 -3.67 8.65 -3.03
CA GLN A 90 -2.60 8.62 -2.04
C GLN A 90 -1.85 9.95 -2.04
N LEU A 91 -1.79 10.59 -0.88
CA LEU A 91 -1.08 11.83 -0.63
C LEU A 91 0.25 11.51 0.06
N SER A 92 1.35 11.71 -0.66
CA SER A 92 2.71 11.29 -0.23
C SER A 92 3.67 12.46 -0.02
N GLY A 93 3.16 13.69 -0.10
CA GLY A 93 3.89 14.92 0.20
C GLY A 93 3.64 15.41 1.63
N ASP A 94 3.87 16.72 1.79
CA ASP A 94 3.71 17.42 3.07
C ASP A 94 2.31 18.09 3.17
N GLU A 95 1.31 17.52 2.45
CA GLU A 95 -0.05 18.06 2.47
C GLU A 95 -0.59 18.07 3.90
N PRO A 96 -1.06 19.25 4.39
CA PRO A 96 -1.62 19.35 5.74
C PRO A 96 -2.93 18.58 5.86
N TRP A 97 -3.30 18.20 7.08
CA TRP A 97 -4.53 17.43 7.31
C TRP A 97 -5.78 18.09 6.75
N ASP A 98 -5.87 19.44 6.76
CA ASP A 98 -7.00 20.18 6.20
C ASP A 98 -7.13 20.05 4.69
N TYR A 99 -6.03 19.75 3.98
CA TYR A 99 -6.03 19.53 2.55
C TYR A 99 -6.96 18.35 2.14
N LEU A 100 -7.11 17.34 3.00
CA LEU A 100 -7.97 16.19 2.72
C LEU A 100 -9.45 16.57 2.54
N ARG A 101 -9.88 17.73 3.07
CA ARG A 101 -11.26 18.21 2.90
C ARG A 101 -11.60 18.57 1.46
N ALA A 102 -10.59 18.89 0.67
CA ALA A 102 -10.75 19.26 -0.72
C ALA A 102 -10.61 18.06 -1.69
N ILE A 103 -10.34 16.87 -1.16
CA ILE A 103 -10.19 15.64 -1.96
C ILE A 103 -11.52 14.89 -2.00
N GLU A 104 -11.99 14.57 -3.21
CA GLU A 104 -13.29 13.95 -3.46
C GLU A 104 -13.27 12.42 -3.39
N ARG A 105 -12.09 11.81 -3.48
CA ARG A 105 -11.92 10.34 -3.40
C ARG A 105 -11.48 9.89 -2.01
N PRO A 106 -11.82 8.67 -1.61
CA PRO A 106 -11.22 8.04 -0.44
C PRO A 106 -9.70 8.15 -0.45
N THR A 107 -9.09 8.48 0.69
CA THR A 107 -7.70 8.90 0.75
C THR A 107 -6.82 7.88 1.47
N ILE A 108 -5.60 7.71 0.98
CA ILE A 108 -4.47 7.12 1.68
C ILE A 108 -3.51 8.26 2.03
N LYS A 109 -3.29 8.56 3.30
CA LYS A 109 -2.31 9.57 3.73
C LYS A 109 -1.00 8.90 4.13
N ALA A 110 0.06 9.20 3.40
CA ALA A 110 1.39 8.72 3.74
C ALA A 110 2.00 9.57 4.85
N VAL A 111 2.62 8.88 5.82
CA VAL A 111 3.38 9.44 6.92
C VAL A 111 4.74 8.77 6.95
N ARG A 112 5.81 9.58 6.97
CA ARG A 112 7.18 9.08 7.03
C ARG A 112 7.56 8.81 8.47
N VAL A 113 7.80 7.55 8.79
CA VAL A 113 8.28 7.16 10.12
C VAL A 113 9.79 7.19 10.15
N ARG A 114 10.35 8.04 11.02
CA ARG A 114 11.78 8.18 11.19
C ARG A 114 12.36 7.04 12.05
N ARG A 115 13.59 6.69 11.79
CA ARG A 115 14.34 5.77 12.66
C ARG A 115 14.37 6.33 14.08
N HIS A 116 14.06 5.52 15.09
CA HIS A 116 13.96 5.90 16.51
C HIS A 116 12.81 6.87 16.88
N GLN A 117 11.85 7.09 16.00
CA GLN A 117 10.62 7.78 16.38
C GLN A 117 9.82 6.91 17.35
N ARG A 118 9.31 7.49 18.43
CA ARG A 118 8.50 6.76 19.42
C ARG A 118 7.08 6.54 18.89
N SER A 119 6.45 5.45 19.34
CA SER A 119 5.06 5.15 18.98
C SER A 119 4.11 6.30 19.28
N GLU A 120 4.27 6.95 20.44
CA GLU A 120 3.43 8.08 20.85
C GLU A 120 3.50 9.25 19.89
N ASP A 121 4.69 9.54 19.36
CA ASP A 121 4.89 10.65 18.41
C ASP A 121 4.21 10.33 17.06
N VAL A 122 4.30 9.07 16.59
CA VAL A 122 3.61 8.62 15.37
C VAL A 122 2.10 8.64 15.58
N LEU A 123 1.60 8.10 16.69
CA LEU A 123 0.17 8.10 17.00
C LEU A 123 -0.39 9.53 17.10
N ALA A 124 0.36 10.47 17.68
CA ALA A 124 -0.02 11.88 17.73
C ALA A 124 -0.07 12.52 16.33
N GLU A 125 0.83 12.11 15.42
CA GLU A 125 0.82 12.57 14.03
C GLU A 125 -0.39 12.03 13.25
N LEU A 126 -0.87 10.81 13.54
CA LEU A 126 -2.03 10.19 12.89
C LEU A 126 -3.38 10.68 13.45
N ALA A 127 -3.42 11.07 14.72
CA ALA A 127 -4.65 11.42 15.46
C ALA A 127 -5.53 12.48 14.78
N PRO A 128 -5.02 13.52 14.09
CA PRO A 128 -5.88 14.47 13.38
C PRO A 128 -6.76 13.85 12.29
N GLY A 129 -6.37 12.69 11.75
CA GLY A 129 -7.17 11.95 10.79
C GLY A 129 -8.39 11.26 11.40
N GLU A 130 -8.34 10.84 12.68
CA GLU A 130 -9.48 10.22 13.40
C GLU A 130 -10.68 11.16 13.52
N GLN A 131 -10.43 12.46 13.68
CA GLN A 131 -11.49 13.48 13.89
C GLN A 131 -12.32 13.75 12.64
N ARG A 132 -12.00 13.09 11.52
CA ARG A 132 -12.69 13.23 10.24
C ARG A 132 -13.76 12.17 10.12
N GLN A 133 -14.94 12.45 10.68
CA GLN A 133 -16.11 11.57 10.60
C GLN A 133 -16.43 11.20 9.15
N GLY A 134 -16.59 9.89 8.89
CA GLY A 134 -17.00 9.34 7.59
C GLY A 134 -15.89 9.25 6.57
N SER A 135 -14.64 9.50 6.92
CA SER A 135 -13.54 9.34 5.99
C SER A 135 -13.10 7.87 5.93
N ASP A 136 -13.17 7.31 4.74
CA ASP A 136 -12.56 6.03 4.39
C ASP A 136 -11.03 6.25 4.24
N LEU A 137 -10.42 6.78 5.33
CA LEU A 137 -9.01 7.14 5.41
C LEU A 137 -8.19 5.93 5.81
N ILE A 138 -7.15 5.67 5.02
CA ILE A 138 -6.12 4.69 5.32
C ILE A 138 -4.79 5.43 5.53
N TYR A 139 -3.99 4.99 6.49
CA TYR A 139 -2.66 5.54 6.70
C TYR A 139 -1.63 4.66 6.02
N LEU A 140 -0.64 5.26 5.35
CA LEU A 140 0.51 4.54 4.84
C LEU A 140 1.74 4.98 5.64
N LEU A 141 2.32 4.06 6.40
CA LEU A 141 3.56 4.30 7.12
C LEU A 141 4.74 3.92 6.24
N ASP A 142 5.49 4.93 5.76
CA ASP A 142 6.75 4.73 5.03
C ASP A 142 7.91 4.61 6.04
N CYS A 143 8.24 3.38 6.35
CA CYS A 143 9.20 3.04 7.40
C CYS A 143 10.65 3.01 6.92
N HIS A 144 10.93 3.35 5.68
CA HIS A 144 12.23 3.37 5.00
C HIS A 144 13.29 2.46 5.61
N ILE A 145 13.19 1.16 5.33
CA ILE A 145 14.14 0.14 5.78
C ILE A 145 15.43 0.30 4.98
N ALA A 146 16.32 1.19 5.43
CA ALA A 146 17.62 1.36 4.81
C ALA A 146 18.47 0.11 5.08
N GLY A 147 18.82 -0.61 4.03
CA GLY A 147 19.82 -1.67 4.09
C GLY A 147 19.33 -2.97 4.72
N SER A 148 18.30 -3.56 4.18
CA SER A 148 17.83 -4.92 4.49
C SER A 148 18.85 -6.03 4.12
N TYR A 149 19.99 -5.67 3.52
CA TYR A 149 21.08 -6.61 3.20
C TYR A 149 22.28 -6.35 4.11
N GLY A 150 22.33 -7.05 5.24
CA GLY A 150 23.53 -7.39 5.95
C GLY A 150 24.23 -6.27 6.75
N GLY A 151 24.22 -6.35 8.06
CA GLY A 151 25.41 -5.99 8.85
C GLY A 151 25.39 -4.71 9.67
N SER A 152 24.32 -3.93 9.80
CA SER A 152 24.31 -2.77 10.71
C SER A 152 23.46 -2.93 11.99
N GLY A 153 22.92 -4.11 12.26
CA GLY A 153 22.43 -4.48 13.58
C GLY A 153 21.28 -3.67 14.21
N GLN A 154 20.68 -2.73 13.48
CA GLN A 154 19.55 -1.95 14.00
C GLN A 154 18.39 -2.02 13.01
N ALA A 155 17.47 -2.96 13.27
CA ALA A 155 16.18 -3.08 12.61
C ALA A 155 15.32 -1.85 12.93
N PHE A 156 14.41 -1.52 12.02
CA PHE A 156 13.30 -0.63 12.33
C PHE A 156 12.51 -1.20 13.52
N ASP A 157 12.12 -0.35 14.46
CA ASP A 157 11.30 -0.79 15.58
C ASP A 157 9.86 -1.01 15.09
N TRP A 158 9.54 -2.26 14.76
CA TRP A 158 8.22 -2.68 14.30
C TRP A 158 7.11 -2.47 15.33
N LYS A 159 7.48 -2.21 16.60
CA LYS A 159 6.53 -1.86 17.65
C LYS A 159 5.73 -0.61 17.29
N VAL A 160 6.38 0.39 16.68
CA VAL A 160 5.72 1.62 16.21
C VAL A 160 4.64 1.31 15.19
N ALA A 161 4.95 0.43 14.24
CA ALA A 161 3.97 0.02 13.22
C ALA A 161 2.84 -0.83 13.81
N GLN A 162 3.15 -1.69 14.79
CA GLN A 162 2.15 -2.48 15.52
C GLN A 162 1.19 -1.58 16.27
N ASP A 163 1.69 -0.66 17.10
CA ASP A 163 0.87 0.25 17.91
C ASP A 163 -0.05 1.11 17.03
N ALA A 164 0.42 1.52 15.84
CA ALA A 164 -0.41 2.22 14.87
C ALA A 164 -1.47 1.32 14.22
N ALA A 165 -1.11 0.07 13.87
CA ALA A 165 -2.04 -0.87 13.23
C ALA A 165 -3.14 -1.37 14.17
N GLU A 166 -2.92 -1.35 15.49
CA GLU A 166 -3.94 -1.66 16.50
C GLU A 166 -5.05 -0.59 16.56
N ARG A 167 -4.76 0.64 16.14
CA ARG A 167 -5.70 1.77 16.22
C ARG A 167 -6.26 2.20 14.88
N PHE A 168 -5.50 2.04 13.80
CA PHE A 168 -5.80 2.59 12.49
C PHE A 168 -5.68 1.54 11.39
N PRO A 169 -6.41 1.69 10.27
CA PRO A 169 -6.13 0.92 9.06
C PRO A 169 -4.81 1.39 8.46
N VAL A 170 -3.74 0.62 8.67
CA VAL A 170 -2.37 0.97 8.28
C VAL A 170 -1.88 0.10 7.14
N ILE A 171 -1.34 0.73 6.11
CA ILE A 171 -0.48 0.11 5.10
C ILE A 171 0.97 0.36 5.49
N ILE A 172 1.79 -0.69 5.56
CA ILE A 172 3.22 -0.56 5.79
C ILE A 172 3.95 -0.54 4.44
N ALA A 173 4.82 0.46 4.27
CA ALA A 173 5.67 0.66 3.11
C ALA A 173 7.13 0.92 3.52
N GLY A 174 8.02 1.04 2.52
CA GLY A 174 9.43 1.41 2.73
C GLY A 174 10.37 0.21 2.80
N GLY A 175 10.90 -0.20 1.65
CA GLY A 175 11.91 -1.27 1.56
C GLY A 175 11.36 -2.69 1.72
N LEU A 176 10.06 -2.91 1.55
CA LEU A 176 9.49 -4.25 1.54
C LEU A 176 9.95 -5.04 0.30
N CYS A 177 10.17 -6.33 0.51
CA CYS A 177 10.49 -7.32 -0.52
C CYS A 177 9.97 -8.70 -0.09
N THR A 178 10.11 -9.70 -0.96
CA THR A 178 9.64 -11.07 -0.70
C THR A 178 10.21 -11.65 0.58
N GLU A 179 11.48 -11.32 0.90
CA GLU A 179 12.24 -11.89 2.01
C GLU A 179 11.82 -11.35 3.38
N ASN A 180 11.29 -10.10 3.44
CA ASN A 180 11.00 -9.45 4.72
C ASN A 180 9.50 -9.24 5.00
N VAL A 181 8.63 -9.30 3.99
CA VAL A 181 7.21 -8.98 4.15
C VAL A 181 6.49 -9.88 5.14
N GLY A 182 6.85 -11.17 5.20
CA GLY A 182 6.25 -12.11 6.15
C GLY A 182 6.54 -11.75 7.61
N GLU A 183 7.76 -11.30 7.92
CA GLU A 183 8.12 -10.84 9.27
C GLU A 183 7.32 -9.59 9.66
N VAL A 184 7.23 -8.62 8.77
CA VAL A 184 6.46 -7.39 8.98
C VAL A 184 5.00 -7.69 9.32
N ILE A 185 4.37 -8.60 8.56
CA ILE A 185 2.97 -8.99 8.79
C ILE A 185 2.80 -9.67 10.16
N ARG A 186 3.72 -10.57 10.54
CA ARG A 186 3.64 -11.29 11.83
C ARG A 186 3.79 -10.36 13.03
N ILE A 187 4.64 -9.34 12.92
CA ILE A 187 4.91 -8.43 14.03
C ILE A 187 3.84 -7.34 14.13
N ALA A 188 3.56 -6.66 13.02
CA ALA A 188 2.73 -5.47 13.04
C ALA A 188 1.24 -5.72 12.78
N GLY A 189 0.85 -6.84 12.16
CA GLY A 189 -0.54 -7.15 11.85
C GLY A 189 -1.26 -6.06 11.03
N PRO A 190 -0.66 -5.49 9.98
CA PRO A 190 -1.20 -4.32 9.29
C PRO A 190 -2.47 -4.64 8.49
N TRP A 191 -3.26 -3.60 8.18
CA TRP A 191 -4.35 -3.69 7.21
C TRP A 191 -3.85 -4.10 5.83
N GLY A 192 -2.64 -3.61 5.44
CA GLY A 192 -2.03 -3.93 4.16
C GLY A 192 -0.53 -3.66 4.13
N VAL A 193 0.09 -4.08 3.03
CA VAL A 193 1.50 -3.85 2.71
C VAL A 193 1.62 -3.23 1.32
N ASP A 194 2.58 -2.33 1.15
CA ASP A 194 2.87 -1.64 -0.12
C ASP A 194 4.30 -1.90 -0.56
N VAL A 195 4.45 -2.37 -1.78
CA VAL A 195 5.76 -2.64 -2.36
C VAL A 195 5.96 -1.88 -3.66
N SER A 196 7.16 -1.32 -3.83
CA SER A 196 7.56 -0.66 -5.08
C SER A 196 8.90 -1.21 -5.58
N SER A 197 10.03 -0.72 -5.08
CA SER A 197 11.37 -1.12 -5.57
C SER A 197 11.73 -2.59 -5.29
N GLY A 198 11.19 -3.19 -4.23
CA GLY A 198 11.47 -4.58 -3.86
C GLY A 198 11.00 -5.64 -4.86
N ILE A 199 10.21 -5.24 -5.84
CA ILE A 199 9.73 -6.09 -6.94
C ILE A 199 10.19 -5.59 -8.31
N GLU A 200 11.32 -4.87 -8.35
CA GLU A 200 11.94 -4.38 -9.57
C GLU A 200 13.21 -5.16 -9.89
N SER A 201 13.49 -5.31 -11.19
CA SER A 201 14.78 -5.69 -11.75
C SER A 201 15.24 -4.55 -12.64
N GLU A 202 16.44 -4.01 -12.40
CA GLU A 202 17.00 -2.86 -13.14
C GLU A 202 16.07 -1.61 -13.18
N GLY A 203 15.25 -1.44 -12.13
CA GLY A 203 14.33 -0.30 -12.01
C GLY A 203 12.99 -0.46 -12.72
N ILE A 204 12.71 -1.60 -13.33
CA ILE A 204 11.46 -1.98 -13.99
C ILE A 204 10.76 -3.05 -13.15
N LYS A 205 9.43 -3.05 -13.11
CA LYS A 205 8.66 -4.08 -12.42
C LYS A 205 8.94 -5.45 -13.01
N ASP A 206 9.19 -6.44 -12.15
CA ASP A 206 9.46 -7.82 -12.51
C ASP A 206 8.24 -8.67 -12.15
N ILE A 207 7.63 -9.30 -13.16
CA ILE A 207 6.42 -10.11 -12.99
C ILE A 207 6.65 -11.28 -12.03
N SER A 208 7.82 -11.90 -12.08
CA SER A 208 8.16 -13.02 -11.19
C SER A 208 8.26 -12.55 -9.74
N LYS A 209 8.85 -11.37 -9.50
CA LYS A 209 8.94 -10.77 -8.17
C LYS A 209 7.58 -10.29 -7.66
N ILE A 210 6.72 -9.73 -8.53
CA ILE A 210 5.33 -9.41 -8.17
C ILE A 210 4.61 -10.65 -7.65
N LYS A 211 4.65 -11.76 -8.43
CA LYS A 211 4.01 -13.02 -8.05
C LYS A 211 4.60 -13.60 -6.76
N ALA A 212 5.92 -13.57 -6.61
CA ALA A 212 6.61 -14.06 -5.41
C ALA A 212 6.24 -13.26 -4.16
N PHE A 213 6.21 -11.92 -4.24
CA PHE A 213 5.83 -11.05 -3.13
C PHE A 213 4.40 -11.33 -2.66
N ILE A 214 3.44 -11.38 -3.59
CA ILE A 214 2.05 -11.66 -3.26
C ILE A 214 1.90 -13.06 -2.66
N ALA A 215 2.59 -14.06 -3.20
CA ALA A 215 2.60 -15.42 -2.66
C ALA A 215 3.14 -15.46 -1.21
N ALA A 216 4.21 -14.72 -0.91
CA ALA A 216 4.77 -14.63 0.45
C ALA A 216 3.77 -14.03 1.44
N VAL A 217 3.05 -12.96 1.06
CA VAL A 217 1.98 -12.38 1.89
C VAL A 217 0.88 -13.40 2.16
N ARG A 218 0.38 -14.08 1.12
CA ARG A 218 -0.70 -15.06 1.24
C ARG A 218 -0.31 -16.28 2.08
N HIS A 219 0.94 -16.73 1.94
CA HIS A 219 1.49 -17.80 2.76
C HIS A 219 1.50 -17.42 4.25
N THR A 220 2.01 -16.23 4.58
CA THR A 220 2.04 -15.73 5.95
C THR A 220 0.63 -15.60 6.55
N ASP A 221 -0.34 -15.07 5.80
CA ASP A 221 -1.73 -14.99 6.22
C ASP A 221 -2.33 -16.38 6.55
N GLN A 222 -1.97 -17.40 5.76
CA GLN A 222 -2.43 -18.78 5.98
C GLN A 222 -1.82 -19.39 7.24
N GLU A 223 -0.54 -19.17 7.48
CA GLU A 223 0.15 -19.62 8.71
C GLU A 223 -0.48 -19.01 9.96
N LEU A 224 -0.70 -17.69 9.96
CA LEU A 224 -1.32 -16.98 11.09
C LEU A 224 -2.73 -17.48 11.38
N ARG A 225 -3.52 -17.78 10.35
CA ARG A 225 -4.85 -18.38 10.53
C ARG A 225 -4.78 -19.75 11.16
N LYS A 226 -3.89 -20.64 10.71
CA LYS A 226 -3.72 -21.97 11.29
C LYS A 226 -3.36 -21.90 12.76
N GLN A 227 -2.40 -21.04 13.13
CA GLN A 227 -1.99 -20.83 14.51
C GLN A 227 -3.14 -20.29 15.39
N SER A 228 -4.00 -19.44 14.86
CA SER A 228 -5.17 -18.92 15.55
C SER A 228 -6.21 -20.02 15.83
N TYR A 229 -6.46 -20.94 14.89
CA TYR A 229 -7.35 -22.09 15.07
C TYR A 229 -6.79 -23.10 16.09
N GLU A 230 -5.50 -23.35 16.09
CA GLU A 230 -4.85 -24.25 17.03
C GLU A 230 -4.90 -23.74 18.49
N LYS A 231 -4.81 -22.40 18.66
CA LYS A 231 -4.89 -21.75 19.97
C LYS A 231 -6.30 -21.65 20.53
N ASN A 232 -7.33 -21.60 19.67
CA ASN A 232 -8.73 -21.50 20.03
C ASN A 232 -9.56 -22.52 19.23
N PRO A 233 -9.46 -23.83 19.54
CA PRO A 233 -10.31 -24.83 18.90
C PRO A 233 -11.77 -24.53 19.28
N VAL A 234 -12.60 -24.28 18.26
CA VAL A 234 -14.04 -24.13 18.45
C VAL A 234 -14.54 -25.48 19.00
N THR A 235 -14.80 -25.54 20.29
CA THR A 235 -15.55 -26.66 20.90
C THR A 235 -16.97 -26.55 20.38
N GLY A 236 -17.35 -27.47 19.44
CA GLY A 236 -18.68 -27.63 18.88
C GLY A 236 -19.67 -28.18 19.90
#